data_c53624d9b43b408d71941926a690a311
#
_entry.id   c53624d9b43b408d71941926a690a311
#
_cell.length_a   1.000
_cell.length_b   1.000
_cell.length_c   1.000
_cell.angle_alpha   90.00
_cell.angle_beta   90.00
_cell.angle_gamma   90.00
#
_symmetry.space_group_name_H-M   'P 1'
#
loop_
_entity.id
_entity.type
_entity.pdbx_description
1 polymer ?
#
loop_
_entity_poly.entity_id
_entity_poly.type
_entity_poly.pdbx_seq_one_letter_code
_entity_poly.pdbx_strand_id
1 'polypeptide(L)'
;MATDGVAYLTYHEAVLIHILLMKSLGEERYGVFDWSLVESALARPRQSASYGDADLHAQTASLLYGLIKNHPWVGGNKRTATALASIFLRRNGYRLVTSMGDIIDLVHDVEADRKGHSEITAWLRTHTERA
;
A
#
# COMPACT_ATOMS: atom_id res chain seq x y z
N MET A 1 -1.41 -19.44 -10.95
CA MET A 1 -0.29 -18.50 -10.76
C MET A 1 -0.64 -17.49 -9.67
N ALA A 2 0.34 -16.91 -9.02
CA ALA A 2 0.11 -15.99 -7.90
C ALA A 2 -0.65 -14.72 -8.29
N THR A 3 -0.73 -14.38 -9.57
CA THR A 3 -1.53 -13.26 -10.09
C THR A 3 -2.97 -13.62 -10.38
N ASP A 4 -3.33 -14.90 -10.36
CA ASP A 4 -4.67 -15.36 -10.78
C ASP A 4 -5.71 -14.90 -9.77
N GLY A 5 -6.76 -14.24 -10.28
CA GLY A 5 -7.87 -13.77 -9.46
C GLY A 5 -7.56 -12.56 -8.59
N VAL A 6 -6.34 -12.00 -8.62
CA VAL A 6 -5.98 -10.82 -7.83
C VAL A 6 -6.51 -9.56 -8.51
N ALA A 7 -7.23 -8.75 -7.74
CA ALA A 7 -7.75 -7.45 -8.19
C ALA A 7 -6.74 -6.35 -7.86
N TYR A 8 -5.98 -5.93 -8.86
CA TYR A 8 -4.96 -4.88 -8.72
C TYR A 8 -5.55 -3.48 -8.80
N LEU A 9 -4.92 -2.53 -8.12
CA LEU A 9 -5.28 -1.11 -8.20
C LEU A 9 -4.73 -0.52 -9.50
N THR A 10 -5.56 0.28 -10.17
CA THR A 10 -5.12 1.05 -11.35
C THR A 10 -4.61 2.42 -10.92
N TYR A 11 -3.84 3.06 -11.81
CA TYR A 11 -3.35 4.43 -11.60
C TYR A 11 -4.50 5.40 -11.29
N HIS A 12 -5.55 5.38 -12.12
CA HIS A 12 -6.68 6.30 -11.95
C HIS A 12 -7.41 6.07 -10.64
N GLU A 13 -7.57 4.82 -10.23
CA GLU A 13 -8.16 4.50 -8.92
C GLU A 13 -7.31 5.03 -7.78
N ALA A 14 -6.00 4.83 -7.85
CA ALA A 14 -5.09 5.30 -6.80
C ALA A 14 -5.12 6.81 -6.67
N VAL A 15 -5.12 7.53 -7.79
CA VAL A 15 -5.20 9.00 -7.80
C VAL A 15 -6.52 9.47 -7.21
N LEU A 16 -7.64 8.87 -7.61
CA LEU A 16 -8.95 9.22 -7.09
C LEU A 16 -9.03 8.98 -5.58
N ILE A 17 -8.56 7.85 -5.12
CA ILE A 17 -8.54 7.51 -3.69
C ILE A 17 -7.71 8.54 -2.92
N HIS A 18 -6.53 8.89 -3.43
CA HIS A 18 -5.68 9.91 -2.82
C HIS A 18 -6.41 11.25 -2.68
N ILE A 19 -7.01 11.73 -3.77
CA ILE A 19 -7.70 13.01 -3.77
C ILE A 19 -8.87 13.01 -2.78
N LEU A 20 -9.69 11.97 -2.80
CA LEU A 20 -10.83 11.85 -1.90
C LEU A 20 -10.39 11.78 -0.44
N LEU A 21 -9.33 11.04 -0.15
CA LEU A 21 -8.77 10.94 1.19
C LEU A 21 -8.27 12.28 1.69
N MET A 22 -7.48 12.98 0.88
CA MET A 22 -6.92 14.28 1.27
C MET A 22 -8.01 15.32 1.50
N LYS A 23 -9.02 15.35 0.63
CA LYS A 23 -10.18 16.25 0.81
C LYS A 23 -10.95 15.93 2.09
N SER A 24 -11.16 14.65 2.39
CA SER A 24 -11.87 14.25 3.61
C SER A 24 -11.12 14.65 4.88
N LEU A 25 -9.80 14.76 4.82
CA LEU A 25 -8.94 15.14 5.93
C LEU A 25 -8.72 16.66 6.01
N GLY A 26 -9.27 17.42 5.07
CA GLY A 26 -9.10 18.88 5.02
C GLY A 26 -7.70 19.32 4.60
N GLU A 27 -6.95 18.44 3.92
CA GLU A 27 -5.60 18.76 3.45
C GLU A 27 -5.65 19.68 2.24
N GLU A 28 -4.78 20.69 2.22
CA GLU A 28 -4.66 21.63 1.11
C GLU A 28 -3.62 21.23 0.09
N ARG A 29 -2.59 20.49 0.53
CA ARG A 29 -1.51 20.02 -0.33
C ARG A 29 -1.71 18.56 -0.66
N TYR A 30 -2.09 18.28 -1.91
CA TYR A 30 -2.28 16.92 -2.39
C TYR A 30 -2.15 16.85 -3.91
N GLY A 31 -2.16 15.64 -4.43
CA GLY A 31 -2.05 15.36 -5.85
C GLY A 31 -0.80 14.57 -6.17
N VAL A 32 -0.62 14.29 -7.43
CA VAL A 32 0.53 13.52 -7.91
C VAL A 32 1.75 14.43 -8.01
N PHE A 33 2.81 14.06 -7.30
CA PHE A 33 4.11 14.71 -7.44
C PHE A 33 4.85 14.15 -8.66
N ASP A 34 4.87 12.82 -8.79
CA ASP A 34 5.52 12.13 -9.90
C ASP A 34 4.69 10.91 -10.29
N TRP A 35 4.05 10.97 -11.46
CA TRP A 35 3.17 9.90 -11.93
C TRP A 35 3.93 8.58 -12.14
N SER A 36 5.18 8.62 -12.56
CA SER A 36 5.97 7.41 -12.79
C SER A 36 6.28 6.68 -11.47
N LEU A 37 6.41 7.41 -10.37
CA LEU A 37 6.60 6.83 -9.04
C LEU A 37 5.30 6.20 -8.50
N VAL A 38 4.14 6.75 -8.87
CA VAL A 38 2.85 6.10 -8.59
C VAL A 38 2.76 4.77 -9.34
N GLU A 39 2.98 4.82 -10.67
CA GLU A 39 2.93 3.65 -11.54
C GLU A 39 3.90 2.56 -11.05
N SER A 40 5.12 2.95 -10.73
CA SER A 40 6.15 2.03 -10.24
C SER A 40 5.70 1.30 -8.96
N ALA A 41 5.13 2.03 -8.01
CA ALA A 41 4.65 1.44 -6.76
C ALA A 41 3.48 0.49 -7.02
N LEU A 42 2.54 0.88 -7.88
CA LEU A 42 1.36 0.06 -8.20
C LEU A 42 1.71 -1.22 -8.98
N ALA A 43 2.83 -1.23 -9.69
CA ALA A 43 3.30 -2.41 -10.42
C ALA A 43 3.96 -3.46 -9.51
N ARG A 44 4.42 -3.07 -8.32
CA ARG A 44 5.19 -3.95 -7.44
C ARG A 44 4.45 -5.22 -7.02
N PRO A 45 3.15 -5.18 -6.65
CA PRO A 45 2.46 -6.41 -6.28
C PRO A 45 2.49 -7.47 -7.38
N ARG A 46 2.19 -7.08 -8.61
CA ARG A 46 2.19 -8.01 -9.75
C ARG A 46 3.60 -8.51 -10.05
N GLN A 47 4.60 -7.62 -9.97
CA GLN A 47 5.99 -8.01 -10.19
C GLN A 47 6.46 -9.02 -9.14
N SER A 48 6.15 -8.80 -7.87
CA SER A 48 6.53 -9.73 -6.79
C SER A 48 5.86 -11.09 -6.95
N ALA A 49 4.63 -11.12 -7.44
CA ALA A 49 3.93 -12.37 -7.75
C ALA A 49 4.58 -13.11 -8.93
N SER A 50 4.95 -12.38 -9.98
CA SER A 50 5.53 -12.98 -11.20
C SER A 50 6.94 -13.49 -10.99
N TYR A 51 7.77 -12.77 -10.25
CA TYR A 51 9.18 -13.11 -10.08
C TYR A 51 9.47 -13.92 -8.81
N GLY A 52 8.72 -13.65 -7.73
CA GLY A 52 8.96 -14.27 -6.43
C GLY A 52 7.84 -15.16 -5.93
N ASP A 53 6.82 -15.39 -6.75
CA ASP A 53 5.64 -16.18 -6.40
C ASP A 53 4.95 -15.70 -5.11
N ALA A 54 4.96 -14.39 -4.89
CA ALA A 54 4.44 -13.77 -3.68
C ALA A 54 2.91 -14.00 -3.55
N ASP A 55 2.48 -14.42 -2.38
CA ASP A 55 1.05 -14.49 -2.05
C ASP A 55 0.48 -13.09 -1.83
N LEU A 56 -0.81 -13.00 -1.50
CA LEU A 56 -1.47 -11.71 -1.37
C LEU A 56 -0.85 -10.82 -0.29
N HIS A 57 -0.46 -11.39 0.85
CA HIS A 57 0.16 -10.61 1.93
C HIS A 57 1.52 -10.06 1.50
N ALA A 58 2.32 -10.88 0.84
CA ALA A 58 3.62 -10.44 0.31
C ALA A 58 3.46 -9.40 -0.80
N GLN A 59 2.44 -9.55 -1.66
CA GLN A 59 2.12 -8.55 -2.67
C GLN A 59 1.69 -7.22 -2.04
N THR A 60 0.88 -7.26 -0.98
CA THR A 60 0.47 -6.07 -0.24
C THR A 60 1.66 -5.39 0.41
N ALA A 61 2.59 -6.17 0.96
CA ALA A 61 3.84 -5.63 1.54
C ALA A 61 4.66 -4.89 0.49
N SER A 62 4.76 -5.43 -0.73
CA SER A 62 5.46 -4.77 -1.84
C SER A 62 4.80 -3.45 -2.22
N LEU A 63 3.47 -3.41 -2.25
CA LEU A 63 2.72 -2.18 -2.54
C LEU A 63 2.98 -1.12 -1.46
N LEU A 64 2.82 -1.48 -0.22
CA LEU A 64 3.00 -0.56 0.91
C LEU A 64 4.44 -0.02 0.94
N TYR A 65 5.42 -0.90 0.83
CA TYR A 65 6.83 -0.53 0.78
C TYR A 65 7.10 0.47 -0.35
N GLY A 66 6.63 0.16 -1.56
CA GLY A 66 6.84 1.03 -2.72
C GLY A 66 6.22 2.41 -2.56
N LEU A 67 4.99 2.47 -2.06
CA LEU A 67 4.30 3.74 -1.85
C LEU A 67 4.97 4.58 -0.76
N ILE A 68 5.46 3.97 0.31
CA ILE A 68 6.17 4.69 1.37
C ILE A 68 7.52 5.20 0.86
N LYS A 69 8.30 4.35 0.20
CA LYS A 69 9.67 4.71 -0.22
C LYS A 69 9.70 5.66 -1.42
N ASN A 70 8.75 5.54 -2.34
CA ASN A 70 8.72 6.39 -3.55
C ASN A 70 8.28 7.83 -3.27
N HIS A 71 7.49 8.06 -2.21
CA HIS A 71 6.92 9.39 -1.93
C HIS A 71 6.28 10.02 -3.18
N PRO A 72 5.31 9.35 -3.83
CA PRO A 72 4.85 9.79 -5.14
C PRO A 72 3.85 10.94 -5.12
N TRP A 73 3.33 11.28 -3.94
CA TRP A 73 2.29 12.30 -3.77
C TRP A 73 2.88 13.61 -3.24
N VAL A 74 2.21 14.72 -3.53
CA VAL A 74 2.61 16.05 -3.03
C VAL A 74 2.55 16.09 -1.50
N GLY A 75 1.57 15.43 -0.91
CA GLY A 75 1.42 15.32 0.53
C GLY A 75 0.64 14.07 0.89
N GLY A 76 0.60 13.73 2.17
CA GLY A 76 -0.15 12.59 2.66
C GLY A 76 0.37 11.23 2.23
N ASN A 77 1.67 11.10 1.96
CA ASN A 77 2.27 9.88 1.43
C ASN A 77 2.03 8.66 2.33
N LYS A 78 2.23 8.80 3.64
CA LYS A 78 2.05 7.70 4.59
C LYS A 78 0.58 7.30 4.71
N ARG A 79 -0.32 8.27 4.80
CA ARG A 79 -1.77 8.01 4.89
C ARG A 79 -2.30 7.36 3.63
N THR A 80 -1.88 7.85 2.47
CA THR A 80 -2.30 7.28 1.18
C THR A 80 -1.76 5.87 1.00
N ALA A 81 -0.51 5.62 1.37
CA ALA A 81 0.08 4.28 1.32
C ALA A 81 -0.74 3.28 2.14
N THR A 82 -1.09 3.65 3.36
CA THR A 82 -1.91 2.82 4.25
C THR A 82 -3.31 2.59 3.66
N ALA A 83 -3.95 3.64 3.17
CA ALA A 83 -5.29 3.54 2.58
C ALA A 83 -5.30 2.63 1.35
N LEU A 84 -4.32 2.79 0.46
CA LEU A 84 -4.24 1.97 -0.76
C LEU A 84 -3.95 0.50 -0.43
N ALA A 85 -3.07 0.23 0.53
CA ALA A 85 -2.80 -1.13 0.98
C ALA A 85 -4.05 -1.78 1.59
N SER A 86 -4.79 -1.03 2.41
CA SER A 86 -6.03 -1.48 3.02
C SER A 86 -7.10 -1.81 1.96
N ILE A 87 -7.25 -0.95 0.97
CA ILE A 87 -8.20 -1.17 -0.13
C ILE A 87 -7.80 -2.36 -0.99
N PHE A 88 -6.51 -2.51 -1.27
CA PHE A 88 -6.00 -3.67 -2.03
C PHE A 88 -6.33 -4.97 -1.30
N LEU A 89 -6.07 -5.04 0.00
CA LEU A 89 -6.44 -6.20 0.82
C LEU A 89 -7.94 -6.47 0.74
N ARG A 90 -8.75 -5.43 0.92
CA ARG A 90 -10.20 -5.55 0.95
C ARG A 90 -10.77 -6.09 -0.36
N ARG A 91 -10.29 -5.61 -1.48
CA ARG A 91 -10.68 -6.10 -2.80
C ARG A 91 -10.35 -7.57 -3.01
N ASN A 92 -9.38 -8.08 -2.25
CA ASN A 92 -8.89 -9.43 -2.40
C ASN A 92 -9.29 -10.34 -1.22
N GLY A 93 -10.32 -9.95 -0.47
CA GLY A 93 -10.95 -10.81 0.52
C GLY A 93 -10.37 -10.75 1.92
N TYR A 94 -9.58 -9.73 2.23
CA TYR A 94 -9.02 -9.53 3.57
C TYR A 94 -9.33 -8.13 4.07
N ARG A 95 -9.26 -7.96 5.39
CA ARG A 95 -9.33 -6.63 5.98
C ARG A 95 -8.21 -6.44 6.98
N LEU A 96 -7.74 -5.23 7.06
CA LEU A 96 -6.71 -4.82 8.00
C LEU A 96 -7.34 -4.67 9.40
N VAL A 97 -6.74 -5.32 10.40
CA VAL A 97 -7.16 -5.25 11.79
C VAL A 97 -5.98 -4.77 12.62
N THR A 98 -5.97 -3.49 12.92
CA THR A 98 -4.86 -2.84 13.62
C THR A 98 -5.34 -1.62 14.37
N SER A 99 -4.60 -1.22 15.40
CA SER A 99 -4.78 0.08 16.02
C SER A 99 -4.11 1.15 15.15
N MET A 100 -4.55 2.40 15.32
CA MET A 100 -3.91 3.53 14.63
C MET A 100 -2.43 3.64 15.01
N GLY A 101 -2.10 3.42 16.29
CA GLY A 101 -0.72 3.47 16.77
C GLY A 101 0.17 2.43 16.11
N ASP A 102 -0.31 1.20 15.98
CA ASP A 102 0.46 0.11 15.41
C ASP A 102 0.76 0.33 13.92
N ILE A 103 -0.22 0.83 13.14
CA ILE A 103 0.02 1.10 11.72
C ILE A 103 0.96 2.28 11.53
N ILE A 104 0.86 3.31 12.37
CA ILE A 104 1.78 4.44 12.34
C ILE A 104 3.21 3.98 12.63
N ASP A 105 3.39 3.13 13.64
CA ASP A 105 4.71 2.57 13.98
C ASP A 105 5.29 1.77 12.83
N LEU A 106 4.48 0.92 12.19
CA LEU A 106 4.91 0.16 11.02
C LEU A 106 5.41 1.09 9.90
N VAL A 107 4.63 2.09 9.56
CA VAL A 107 4.95 3.02 8.46
C VAL A 107 6.22 3.80 8.78
N HIS A 108 6.40 4.27 10.01
CA HIS A 108 7.62 4.94 10.43
C HIS A 108 8.84 4.02 10.35
N ASP A 109 8.68 2.75 10.75
CA ASP A 109 9.77 1.77 10.67
C ASP A 109 10.18 1.49 9.23
N VAL A 110 9.22 1.41 8.31
CA VAL A 110 9.50 1.23 6.89
C VAL A 110 10.23 2.44 6.32
N GLU A 111 9.74 3.64 6.63
CA GLU A 111 10.35 4.88 6.16
C GLU A 111 11.78 5.04 6.67
N ALA A 112 12.04 4.62 7.90
CA ALA A 112 13.35 4.70 8.53
C ALA A 112 14.26 3.51 8.21
N ASP A 113 13.87 2.64 7.28
CA ASP A 113 14.62 1.44 6.86
C ASP A 113 14.84 0.41 7.98
N ARG A 114 13.98 0.43 9.00
CA ARG A 114 14.02 -0.58 10.06
C ARG A 114 13.25 -1.85 9.72
N LYS A 115 12.33 -1.77 8.77
CA LYS A 115 11.54 -2.92 8.30
C LYS A 115 11.50 -2.96 6.79
N GLY A 116 11.77 -4.13 6.22
CA GLY A 116 11.69 -4.39 4.80
C GLY A 116 10.51 -5.29 4.45
N HIS A 117 10.54 -5.88 3.27
CA HIS A 117 9.42 -6.67 2.73
C HIS A 117 9.02 -7.84 3.64
N SER A 118 9.98 -8.61 4.14
CA SER A 118 9.67 -9.80 4.95
C SER A 118 9.02 -9.42 6.28
N GLU A 119 9.49 -8.36 6.91
CA GLU A 119 8.92 -7.88 8.18
C GLU A 119 7.53 -7.28 7.98
N ILE A 120 7.30 -6.57 6.88
CA ILE A 120 5.97 -6.04 6.54
C ILE A 120 5.01 -7.19 6.27
N THR A 121 5.45 -8.20 5.52
CA THR A 121 4.63 -9.37 5.22
C THR A 121 4.22 -10.10 6.50
N ALA A 122 5.18 -10.32 7.41
CA ALA A 122 4.90 -10.95 8.69
C ALA A 122 3.91 -10.14 9.53
N TRP A 123 4.08 -8.82 9.54
CA TRP A 123 3.17 -7.91 10.25
C TRP A 123 1.75 -8.00 9.67
N LEU A 124 1.62 -8.01 8.34
CA LEU A 124 0.31 -8.12 7.69
C LEU A 124 -0.37 -9.45 8.01
N ARG A 125 0.37 -10.55 8.09
CA ARG A 125 -0.21 -11.85 8.41
C ARG A 125 -0.86 -11.86 9.80
N THR A 126 -0.33 -11.09 10.73
CA THR A 126 -0.86 -11.03 12.10
C THR A 126 -1.86 -9.89 12.32
N HIS A 127 -2.02 -9.01 11.35
CA HIS A 127 -2.90 -7.82 11.45
C HIS A 127 -3.98 -7.80 10.36
N THR A 128 -4.25 -8.93 9.74
CA THR A 128 -5.35 -9.07 8.78
C THR A 128 -6.19 -10.27 9.14
N GLU A 129 -7.43 -10.25 8.68
CA GLU A 129 -8.32 -11.40 8.76
C GLU A 129 -9.17 -11.46 7.48
N ARG A 130 -9.81 -12.59 7.25
CA ARG A 130 -10.72 -12.74 6.13
C ARG A 130 -11.91 -11.80 6.28
N ALA A 131 -12.21 -11.09 5.21
CA ALA A 131 -13.33 -10.15 5.19
C ALA A 131 -14.65 -10.88 4.95
#